data_ade317fa89f328a2f496f1ec6483e2ab
#
_entry.id   ade317fa89f328a2f496f1ec6483e2ab
#
_cell.length_a   1.000
_cell.length_b   1.000
_cell.length_c   1.000
_cell.angle_alpha   90.00
_cell.angle_beta   90.00
_cell.angle_gamma   90.00
#
_symmetry.space_group_name_H-M   'P 1'
#
loop_
_entity.id
_entity.type
_entity.pdbx_description
1 polymer ?
#
loop_
_entity_poly.entity_id
_entity_poly.type
_entity_poly.pdbx_seq_one_letter_code
_entity_poly.pdbx_strand_id
1 'polypeptide(L)'
;GREGVAVQIGAVISHEAGRKFRCPENDRIMLVAGMAAGFGGLFQTPLAAVFFAMEVIASGYMQYEALLPAMISAYTSAFTSHILGLEKFTAVIGEKLDLSETKVILSLIVLGILFGLVGRLFSGTLQWMKKRMGNAIKNPYIRIGAVAVFLAVLLFLFHGGRYSGLGTNLISAAFENGTIYGYDWILKLGFTVLTLAIGFQGGEVTPLFSIGASLGILAGNLLGISPVVCAALGYAAVFGSATNTLLAPVMIGLEVFGTENAIPLVVVCILAYLMNGGSSIYTAQQRAVLKLDGEKEAVSERGATEKQKNKAMRQ
;
A
#
# COMPACT_ATOMS: atom_id res chain seq x y z
N GLY A 1 -5.17 11.68 6.15
CA GLY A 1 -5.68 10.70 5.19
C GLY A 1 -6.59 9.69 5.85
N ARG A 2 -7.61 9.26 5.14
CA ARG A 2 -8.62 8.33 5.69
C ARG A 2 -8.16 6.87 5.69
N GLU A 3 -7.21 6.48 4.86
CA GLU A 3 -6.83 5.09 4.60
C GLU A 3 -6.12 4.44 5.79
N GLY A 4 -5.00 5.00 6.20
CA GLY A 4 -4.29 4.49 7.38
C GLY A 4 -5.09 4.63 8.67
N VAL A 5 -5.94 5.67 8.76
CA VAL A 5 -6.81 5.91 9.92
C VAL A 5 -7.87 4.82 10.04
N ALA A 6 -8.52 4.42 8.95
CA ALA A 6 -9.52 3.34 8.98
C ALA A 6 -8.91 2.02 9.45
N VAL A 7 -7.73 1.66 8.93
CA VAL A 7 -6.98 0.46 9.36
C VAL A 7 -6.57 0.54 10.82
N GLN A 8 -6.08 1.71 11.28
CA GLN A 8 -5.67 1.92 12.67
C GLN A 8 -6.85 1.88 13.64
N ILE A 9 -7.96 2.52 13.31
CA ILE A 9 -9.18 2.48 14.15
C ILE A 9 -9.68 1.04 14.27
N GLY A 10 -9.78 0.31 13.15
CA GLY A 10 -10.17 -1.09 13.17
C GLY A 10 -9.24 -1.93 14.04
N ALA A 11 -7.93 -1.77 13.88
CA ALA A 11 -6.93 -2.46 14.68
C ALA A 11 -7.06 -2.18 16.18
N VAL A 12 -7.18 -0.91 16.58
CA VAL A 12 -7.27 -0.51 17.99
C VAL A 12 -8.56 -1.01 18.64
N ILE A 13 -9.70 -0.81 17.98
CA ILE A 13 -11.00 -1.27 18.52
C ILE A 13 -10.99 -2.80 18.69
N SER A 14 -10.52 -3.53 17.70
CA SER A 14 -10.49 -4.98 17.74
C SER A 14 -9.51 -5.50 18.80
N HIS A 15 -8.32 -4.88 18.94
CA HIS A 15 -7.35 -5.21 19.96
C HIS A 15 -7.91 -4.99 21.38
N GLU A 16 -8.53 -3.83 21.63
CA GLU A 16 -9.15 -3.52 22.93
C GLU A 16 -10.34 -4.45 23.24
N ALA A 17 -11.13 -4.82 22.24
CA ALA A 17 -12.18 -5.82 22.39
C ALA A 17 -11.58 -7.19 22.78
N GLY A 18 -10.53 -7.64 22.12
CA GLY A 18 -9.82 -8.90 22.44
C GLY A 18 -9.33 -8.94 23.87
N ARG A 19 -8.74 -7.85 24.37
CA ARG A 19 -8.31 -7.73 25.79
C ARG A 19 -9.48 -7.84 26.75
N LYS A 20 -10.63 -7.22 26.44
CA LYS A 20 -11.82 -7.26 27.29
C LYS A 20 -12.44 -8.65 27.37
N PHE A 21 -12.39 -9.40 26.29
CA PHE A 21 -12.90 -10.77 26.23
C PHE A 21 -11.90 -11.83 26.74
N ARG A 22 -10.77 -11.41 27.32
CA ARG A 22 -9.73 -12.28 27.88
C ARG A 22 -9.25 -13.38 26.95
N CYS A 23 -8.94 -13.00 25.72
CA CYS A 23 -8.34 -13.86 24.71
C CYS A 23 -6.83 -13.57 24.57
N PRO A 24 -5.99 -13.83 25.57
CA PRO A 24 -4.60 -13.35 25.61
C PRO A 24 -3.69 -13.89 24.49
N GLU A 25 -3.96 -15.08 24.00
CA GLU A 25 -3.22 -15.65 22.86
C GLU A 25 -3.70 -15.08 21.51
N ASN A 26 -4.86 -14.41 21.50
CA ASN A 26 -5.52 -13.92 20.29
C ASN A 26 -5.36 -12.41 20.07
N ASP A 27 -4.59 -11.69 20.89
CA ASP A 27 -4.39 -10.24 20.73
C ASP A 27 -3.94 -9.87 19.31
N ARG A 28 -3.06 -10.69 18.74
CA ARG A 28 -2.52 -10.49 17.39
C ARG A 28 -3.55 -10.86 16.31
N ILE A 29 -4.31 -11.90 16.51
CA ILE A 29 -5.40 -12.32 15.61
C ILE A 29 -6.48 -11.24 15.56
N MET A 30 -6.88 -10.70 16.70
CA MET A 30 -7.85 -9.62 16.79
C MET A 30 -7.34 -8.33 16.09
N LEU A 31 -6.06 -8.01 16.26
CA LEU A 31 -5.44 -6.87 15.60
C LEU A 31 -5.53 -7.02 14.07
N VAL A 32 -5.15 -8.18 13.51
CA VAL A 32 -5.22 -8.47 12.08
C VAL A 32 -6.66 -8.42 11.58
N ALA A 33 -7.62 -9.00 12.31
CA ALA A 33 -9.03 -8.94 11.97
C ALA A 33 -9.57 -7.51 11.92
N GLY A 34 -9.17 -6.66 12.87
CA GLY A 34 -9.53 -5.25 12.88
C GLY A 34 -8.91 -4.45 11.73
N MET A 35 -7.65 -4.74 11.40
CA MET A 35 -6.98 -4.13 10.22
C MET A 35 -7.70 -4.52 8.93
N ALA A 36 -8.07 -5.80 8.79
CA ALA A 36 -8.82 -6.31 7.64
C ALA A 36 -10.21 -5.64 7.52
N ALA A 37 -10.91 -5.46 8.64
CA ALA A 37 -12.18 -4.72 8.68
C ALA A 37 -12.01 -3.27 8.22
N GLY A 38 -11.00 -2.56 8.73
CA GLY A 38 -10.75 -1.16 8.38
C GLY A 38 -10.41 -0.97 6.91
N PHE A 39 -9.57 -1.83 6.35
CA PHE A 39 -9.21 -1.80 4.93
C PHE A 39 -10.40 -2.23 4.05
N GLY A 40 -11.06 -3.35 4.37
CA GLY A 40 -12.18 -3.90 3.61
C GLY A 40 -13.37 -2.96 3.57
N GLY A 41 -13.71 -2.33 4.70
CA GLY A 41 -14.79 -1.34 4.76
C GLY A 41 -14.52 -0.08 3.97
N LEU A 42 -13.25 0.35 3.87
CA LEU A 42 -12.88 1.56 3.14
C LEU A 42 -12.80 1.33 1.62
N PHE A 43 -12.12 0.26 1.19
CA PHE A 43 -11.87 0.01 -0.23
C PHE A 43 -12.89 -0.89 -0.89
N GLN A 44 -13.73 -1.56 -0.10
CA GLN A 44 -14.67 -2.58 -0.55
C GLN A 44 -14.01 -3.71 -1.36
N THR A 45 -12.80 -4.05 -0.97
CA THR A 45 -12.01 -5.15 -1.50
C THR A 45 -11.68 -6.12 -0.37
N PRO A 46 -12.65 -6.95 0.08
CA PRO A 46 -12.50 -7.76 1.29
C PRO A 46 -11.40 -8.82 1.19
N LEU A 47 -11.20 -9.48 0.04
CA LEU A 47 -10.10 -10.44 -0.13
C LEU A 47 -8.74 -9.74 -0.02
N ALA A 48 -8.57 -8.64 -0.71
CA ALA A 48 -7.35 -7.85 -0.62
C ALA A 48 -7.07 -7.38 0.81
N ALA A 49 -8.12 -6.98 1.53
CA ALA A 49 -8.03 -6.54 2.93
C ALA A 49 -7.51 -7.65 3.85
N VAL A 50 -8.00 -8.88 3.67
CA VAL A 50 -7.54 -10.05 4.42
C VAL A 50 -6.05 -10.28 4.22
N PHE A 51 -5.61 -10.39 2.95
CA PHE A 51 -4.22 -10.64 2.63
C PHE A 51 -3.32 -9.49 3.06
N PHE A 52 -3.77 -8.23 2.87
CA PHE A 52 -3.04 -7.06 3.33
C PHE A 52 -2.79 -7.08 4.85
N ALA A 53 -3.83 -7.32 5.64
CA ALA A 53 -3.71 -7.36 7.10
C ALA A 53 -2.80 -8.50 7.58
N MET A 54 -2.79 -9.64 6.87
CA MET A 54 -1.94 -10.79 7.20
C MET A 54 -0.47 -10.60 6.81
N GLU A 55 -0.19 -9.83 5.73
CA GLU A 55 1.16 -9.62 5.20
C GLU A 55 1.85 -8.37 5.75
N VAL A 56 1.11 -7.31 6.05
CA VAL A 56 1.69 -5.98 6.31
C VAL A 56 2.47 -5.90 7.62
N ILE A 57 2.15 -6.76 8.59
CA ILE A 57 2.81 -6.75 9.91
C ILE A 57 4.22 -7.33 9.82
N ALA A 58 4.38 -8.45 9.09
CA ALA A 58 5.65 -9.13 8.94
C ALA A 58 5.84 -9.58 7.50
N SER A 59 6.77 -8.93 6.80
CA SER A 59 7.10 -9.27 5.41
C SER A 59 7.65 -10.68 5.31
N GLY A 60 7.11 -11.47 4.37
CA GLY A 60 7.49 -12.85 4.15
C GLY A 60 6.89 -13.86 5.15
N TYR A 61 5.99 -13.42 6.03
CA TYR A 61 5.27 -14.29 6.96
C TYR A 61 3.79 -13.97 6.98
N MET A 62 2.96 -14.99 6.79
CA MET A 62 1.51 -14.88 6.86
C MET A 62 0.96 -15.49 8.14
N GLN A 63 0.11 -14.76 8.84
CA GLN A 63 -0.57 -15.24 10.03
C GLN A 63 -1.83 -16.03 9.67
N TYR A 64 -1.69 -17.30 9.29
CA TYR A 64 -2.82 -18.14 8.88
C TYR A 64 -3.89 -18.33 9.97
N GLU A 65 -3.52 -18.26 11.25
CA GLU A 65 -4.45 -18.33 12.38
C GLU A 65 -5.47 -17.18 12.36
N ALA A 66 -5.08 -16.04 11.78
CA ALA A 66 -5.97 -14.88 11.65
C ALA A 66 -6.85 -14.92 10.39
N LEU A 67 -6.69 -15.89 9.50
CA LEU A 67 -7.37 -15.93 8.21
C LEU A 67 -8.90 -15.87 8.36
N LEU A 68 -9.48 -16.76 9.14
CA LEU A 68 -10.93 -16.83 9.30
C LEU A 68 -11.52 -15.59 10.00
N PRO A 69 -10.96 -15.12 11.14
CA PRO A 69 -11.40 -13.86 11.75
C PRO A 69 -11.26 -12.66 10.82
N ALA A 70 -10.16 -12.57 10.05
CA ALA A 70 -9.94 -11.49 9.10
C ALA A 70 -10.95 -11.54 7.94
N MET A 71 -11.28 -12.73 7.41
CA MET A 71 -12.32 -12.89 6.39
C MET A 71 -13.68 -12.41 6.90
N ILE A 72 -14.13 -12.90 8.05
CA ILE A 72 -15.42 -12.51 8.63
C ILE A 72 -15.47 -10.99 8.81
N SER A 73 -14.42 -10.42 9.40
CA SER A 73 -14.36 -8.98 9.68
C SER A 73 -14.33 -8.12 8.41
N ALA A 74 -13.52 -8.49 7.39
CA ALA A 74 -13.40 -7.75 6.15
C ALA A 74 -14.70 -7.77 5.33
N TYR A 75 -15.31 -8.96 5.18
CA TYR A 75 -16.57 -9.08 4.44
C TYR A 75 -17.72 -8.38 5.15
N THR A 76 -17.85 -8.53 6.47
CA THR A 76 -18.89 -7.85 7.24
C THR A 76 -18.73 -6.33 7.14
N SER A 77 -17.51 -5.83 7.25
CA SER A 77 -17.21 -4.39 7.15
C SER A 77 -17.48 -3.85 5.75
N ALA A 78 -17.04 -4.56 4.70
CA ALA A 78 -17.32 -4.17 3.31
C ALA A 78 -18.82 -4.15 3.02
N PHE A 79 -19.56 -5.18 3.44
CA PHE A 79 -21.01 -5.25 3.29
C PHE A 79 -21.71 -4.11 4.02
N THR A 80 -21.32 -3.83 5.26
CA THR A 80 -21.89 -2.72 6.04
C THR A 80 -21.62 -1.38 5.38
N SER A 81 -20.39 -1.13 4.92
CA SER A 81 -20.05 0.10 4.20
C SER A 81 -20.84 0.26 2.91
N HIS A 82 -21.09 -0.83 2.20
CA HIS A 82 -21.91 -0.81 0.98
C HIS A 82 -23.36 -0.43 1.28
N ILE A 83 -23.97 -1.03 2.32
CA ILE A 83 -25.32 -0.65 2.76
C ILE A 83 -25.42 0.81 3.16
N LEU A 84 -24.35 1.37 3.75
CA LEU A 84 -24.27 2.78 4.14
C LEU A 84 -23.98 3.72 2.95
N GLY A 85 -23.94 3.21 1.72
CA GLY A 85 -23.82 4.00 0.49
C GLY A 85 -22.40 4.26 0.03
N LEU A 86 -21.40 3.54 0.54
CA LEU A 86 -20.05 3.61 -0.02
C LEU A 86 -19.98 2.76 -1.29
N GLU A 87 -19.63 3.38 -2.40
CA GLU A 87 -19.46 2.69 -3.68
C GLU A 87 -18.04 2.15 -3.82
N LYS A 88 -17.94 0.93 -4.38
CA LYS A 88 -16.66 0.31 -4.73
C LYS A 88 -16.12 0.94 -6.01
N PHE A 89 -14.85 1.34 -5.99
CA PHE A 89 -14.16 1.64 -7.23
C PHE A 89 -13.91 0.33 -8.00
N THR A 90 -14.47 0.23 -9.19
CA THR A 90 -14.25 -0.88 -10.13
C THR A 90 -14.01 -0.32 -11.52
N ALA A 91 -13.02 -0.85 -12.21
CA ALA A 91 -12.75 -0.54 -13.60
C ALA A 91 -12.62 -1.87 -14.36
N VAL A 92 -13.73 -2.37 -14.88
CA VAL A 92 -13.70 -3.62 -15.65
C VAL A 92 -12.95 -3.39 -16.95
N ILE A 93 -11.85 -4.10 -17.14
CA ILE A 93 -11.00 -4.01 -18.33
C ILE A 93 -11.44 -5.09 -19.31
N GLY A 94 -12.06 -4.68 -20.42
CA GLY A 94 -12.51 -5.60 -21.48
C GLY A 94 -11.40 -6.16 -22.37
N GLU A 95 -10.16 -5.63 -22.23
CA GLU A 95 -8.99 -6.03 -23.00
C GLU A 95 -8.19 -7.10 -22.27
N LYS A 96 -7.75 -8.11 -23.01
CA LYS A 96 -6.88 -9.18 -22.51
C LYS A 96 -5.55 -9.15 -23.25
N LEU A 97 -4.45 -9.31 -22.50
CA LEU A 97 -3.12 -9.47 -23.10
C LEU A 97 -2.95 -10.89 -23.65
N ASP A 98 -2.47 -10.98 -24.89
CA ASP A 98 -2.14 -12.27 -25.50
C ASP A 98 -0.74 -12.73 -25.03
N LEU A 99 -0.71 -13.71 -24.15
CA LEU A 99 0.53 -14.26 -23.59
C LEU A 99 1.29 -15.17 -24.58
N SER A 100 0.74 -15.44 -25.75
CA SER A 100 1.47 -16.20 -26.80
C SER A 100 2.53 -15.30 -27.48
N GLU A 101 2.36 -13.99 -27.43
CA GLU A 101 3.30 -13.05 -28.00
C GLU A 101 4.53 -12.83 -27.10
N THR A 102 5.72 -13.14 -27.59
CA THR A 102 7.00 -12.90 -26.89
C THR A 102 7.16 -11.44 -26.46
N LYS A 103 6.66 -10.50 -27.28
CA LYS A 103 6.66 -9.06 -26.97
C LYS A 103 5.90 -8.77 -25.67
N VAL A 104 4.73 -9.37 -25.48
CA VAL A 104 3.91 -9.19 -24.27
C VAL A 104 4.65 -9.72 -23.04
N ILE A 105 5.23 -10.93 -23.13
CA ILE A 105 6.00 -11.52 -22.03
C ILE A 105 7.17 -10.62 -21.61
N LEU A 106 7.97 -10.15 -22.59
CA LEU A 106 9.09 -9.24 -22.31
C LEU A 106 8.60 -7.91 -21.70
N SER A 107 7.47 -7.40 -22.19
CA SER A 107 6.86 -6.19 -21.65
C SER A 107 6.42 -6.36 -20.19
N LEU A 108 5.86 -7.52 -19.82
CA LEU A 108 5.49 -7.80 -18.42
C LEU A 108 6.72 -7.84 -17.50
N ILE A 109 7.84 -8.37 -17.95
CA ILE A 109 9.10 -8.36 -17.20
C ILE A 109 9.58 -6.93 -16.98
N VAL A 110 9.60 -6.12 -18.04
CA VAL A 110 10.00 -4.70 -17.96
C VAL A 110 9.06 -3.92 -17.01
N LEU A 111 7.75 -4.11 -17.13
CA LEU A 111 6.76 -3.49 -16.26
C LEU A 111 6.95 -3.89 -14.79
N GLY A 112 7.16 -5.17 -14.49
CA GLY A 112 7.38 -5.64 -13.14
C GLY A 112 8.63 -5.02 -12.50
N ILE A 113 9.73 -4.94 -13.23
CA ILE A 113 10.95 -4.26 -12.78
C ILE A 113 10.70 -2.77 -12.57
N LEU A 114 10.08 -2.10 -13.52
CA LEU A 114 9.79 -0.65 -13.47
C LEU A 114 8.91 -0.31 -12.27
N PHE A 115 7.79 -0.99 -12.09
CA PHE A 115 6.87 -0.74 -10.98
C PHE A 115 7.50 -1.07 -9.63
N GLY A 116 8.31 -2.13 -9.57
CA GLY A 116 9.08 -2.49 -8.38
C GLY A 116 10.06 -1.41 -7.96
N LEU A 117 10.82 -0.88 -8.92
CA LEU A 117 11.76 0.21 -8.67
C LEU A 117 11.06 1.51 -8.25
N VAL A 118 9.91 1.84 -8.84
CA VAL A 118 9.14 3.04 -8.46
C VAL A 118 8.54 2.91 -7.06
N GLY A 119 8.01 1.74 -6.68
CA GLY A 119 7.55 1.50 -5.32
C GLY A 119 8.67 1.60 -4.28
N ARG A 120 9.85 1.04 -4.60
CA ARG A 120 11.08 1.19 -3.79
C ARG A 120 11.54 2.65 -3.70
N LEU A 121 11.51 3.37 -4.82
CA LEU A 121 11.84 4.80 -4.85
C LEU A 121 10.92 5.59 -3.95
N PHE A 122 9.60 5.35 -4.02
CA PHE A 122 8.62 6.01 -3.15
C PHE A 122 8.92 5.75 -1.68
N SER A 123 9.03 4.48 -1.26
CA SER A 123 9.25 4.12 0.14
C SER A 123 10.58 4.65 0.68
N GLY A 124 11.65 4.53 -0.09
CA GLY A 124 12.98 5.03 0.27
C GLY A 124 13.04 6.55 0.38
N THR A 125 12.49 7.25 -0.63
CA THR A 125 12.44 8.71 -0.65
C THR A 125 11.59 9.26 0.48
N LEU A 126 10.44 8.62 0.78
CA LEU A 126 9.57 9.02 1.88
C LEU A 126 10.28 8.91 3.23
N GLN A 127 10.95 7.79 3.51
CA GLN A 127 11.69 7.60 4.76
C GLN A 127 12.87 8.59 4.88
N TRP A 128 13.62 8.76 3.81
CA TRP A 128 14.74 9.71 3.78
C TRP A 128 14.26 11.14 3.99
N MET A 129 13.19 11.56 3.31
CA MET A 129 12.65 12.90 3.40
C MET A 129 12.02 13.17 4.78
N LYS A 130 11.29 12.21 5.38
CA LYS A 130 10.77 12.31 6.76
C LYS A 130 11.91 12.57 7.75
N LYS A 131 13.01 11.82 7.65
CA LYS A 131 14.19 12.01 8.50
C LYS A 131 14.87 13.36 8.26
N ARG A 132 15.05 13.76 7.01
CA ARG A 132 15.69 15.02 6.62
C ARG A 132 14.90 16.23 7.11
N MET A 133 13.60 16.25 6.87
CA MET A 133 12.71 17.35 7.31
C MET A 133 12.58 17.43 8.82
N GLY A 134 12.52 16.29 9.51
CA GLY A 134 12.50 16.25 10.97
C GLY A 134 13.78 16.82 11.60
N ASN A 135 14.94 16.59 11.00
CA ASN A 135 16.22 17.12 11.45
C ASN A 135 16.40 18.61 11.10
N ALA A 136 15.93 19.05 9.92
CA ALA A 136 16.08 20.41 9.45
C ALA A 136 15.20 21.40 10.24
N ILE A 137 13.96 21.05 10.52
CA ILE A 137 12.99 21.90 11.21
C ILE A 137 12.38 21.09 12.36
N LYS A 138 12.94 21.25 13.57
CA LYS A 138 12.52 20.50 14.77
C LYS A 138 11.10 20.82 15.22
N ASN A 139 10.68 22.10 15.07
CA ASN A 139 9.35 22.51 15.44
C ASN A 139 8.34 22.06 14.36
N PRO A 140 7.38 21.14 14.68
CA PRO A 140 6.44 20.62 13.70
C PRO A 140 5.48 21.69 13.16
N TYR A 141 5.11 22.70 13.96
CA TYR A 141 4.20 23.77 13.53
C TYR A 141 4.86 24.67 12.48
N ILE A 142 6.12 25.05 12.69
CA ILE A 142 6.88 25.86 11.72
C ILE A 142 7.13 25.04 10.45
N ARG A 143 7.51 23.77 10.59
CA ARG A 143 7.75 22.88 9.45
C ARG A 143 6.50 22.73 8.57
N ILE A 144 5.36 22.44 9.17
CA ILE A 144 4.11 22.31 8.44
C ILE A 144 3.70 23.65 7.83
N GLY A 145 3.66 24.73 8.62
CA GLY A 145 3.19 26.05 8.16
C GLY A 145 4.02 26.62 7.00
N ALA A 146 5.35 26.67 7.15
CA ALA A 146 6.22 27.27 6.13
C ALA A 146 6.25 26.43 4.84
N VAL A 147 6.42 25.10 4.97
CA VAL A 147 6.51 24.24 3.78
C VAL A 147 5.14 24.03 3.12
N ALA A 148 4.04 24.10 3.88
CA ALA A 148 2.69 24.02 3.32
C ALA A 148 2.38 25.16 2.36
N VAL A 149 2.78 26.40 2.69
CA VAL A 149 2.61 27.56 1.80
C VAL A 149 3.37 27.35 0.48
N PHE A 150 4.64 26.94 0.58
CA PHE A 150 5.46 26.63 -0.59
C PHE A 150 4.83 25.49 -1.43
N LEU A 151 4.39 24.42 -0.76
CA LEU A 151 3.73 23.29 -1.43
C LEU A 151 2.43 23.71 -2.12
N ALA A 152 1.61 24.57 -1.49
CA ALA A 152 0.37 25.07 -2.07
C ALA A 152 0.62 25.88 -3.35
N VAL A 153 1.64 26.75 -3.33
CA VAL A 153 2.06 27.50 -4.52
C VAL A 153 2.51 26.56 -5.64
N LEU A 154 3.35 25.58 -5.33
CA LEU A 154 3.78 24.60 -6.33
C LEU A 154 2.59 23.80 -6.91
N LEU A 155 1.70 23.30 -6.05
CA LEU A 155 0.51 22.56 -6.50
C LEU A 155 -0.40 23.41 -7.41
N PHE A 156 -0.51 24.70 -7.12
CA PHE A 156 -1.27 25.63 -7.96
C PHE A 156 -0.58 25.87 -9.32
N LEU A 157 0.73 26.08 -9.31
CA LEU A 157 1.52 26.30 -10.54
C LEU A 157 1.53 25.06 -11.45
N PHE A 158 1.57 23.87 -10.87
CA PHE A 158 1.54 22.61 -11.61
C PHE A 158 0.08 22.15 -11.85
N HIS A 159 -0.51 22.59 -12.95
CA HIS A 159 -1.85 22.23 -13.41
C HIS A 159 -2.99 22.48 -12.41
N GLY A 160 -2.96 23.62 -11.69
CA GLY A 160 -4.09 24.07 -10.87
C GLY A 160 -4.52 23.07 -9.79
N GLY A 161 -3.58 22.35 -9.18
CA GLY A 161 -3.87 21.39 -8.12
C GLY A 161 -4.15 19.95 -8.58
N ARG A 162 -3.87 19.60 -9.83
CA ARG A 162 -4.04 18.24 -10.38
C ARG A 162 -3.42 17.14 -9.50
N TYR A 163 -2.32 17.44 -8.82
CA TYR A 163 -1.59 16.49 -7.97
C TYR A 163 -1.96 16.56 -6.49
N SER A 164 -2.94 17.39 -6.13
CA SER A 164 -3.42 17.51 -4.75
C SER A 164 -4.25 16.28 -4.34
N GLY A 165 -4.48 16.12 -3.03
CA GLY A 165 -5.31 15.06 -2.47
C GLY A 165 -4.80 13.64 -2.76
N LEU A 166 -5.71 12.69 -2.86
CA LEU A 166 -5.40 11.26 -3.03
C LEU A 166 -4.96 10.88 -4.45
N GLY A 167 -5.30 11.68 -5.47
CA GLY A 167 -5.01 11.37 -6.87
C GLY A 167 -6.06 10.50 -7.56
N THR A 168 -7.28 10.46 -7.03
CA THR A 168 -8.42 9.76 -7.65
C THR A 168 -8.71 10.29 -9.05
N ASN A 169 -8.50 11.59 -9.28
CA ASN A 169 -8.60 12.21 -10.61
C ASN A 169 -7.63 11.61 -11.64
N LEU A 170 -6.42 11.22 -11.22
CA LEU A 170 -5.46 10.54 -12.09
C LEU A 170 -5.87 9.09 -12.35
N ILE A 171 -6.45 8.44 -11.34
CA ILE A 171 -6.99 7.07 -11.48
C ILE A 171 -8.16 7.09 -12.46
N SER A 172 -9.16 7.97 -12.26
CA SER A 172 -10.26 8.11 -13.21
C SER A 172 -9.77 8.47 -14.61
N ALA A 173 -8.82 9.39 -14.76
CA ALA A 173 -8.25 9.71 -16.04
C ALA A 173 -7.57 8.51 -16.73
N ALA A 174 -6.93 7.63 -15.99
CA ALA A 174 -6.28 6.44 -16.55
C ALA A 174 -7.27 5.39 -17.07
N PHE A 175 -8.45 5.25 -16.44
CA PHE A 175 -9.43 4.22 -16.80
C PHE A 175 -10.65 4.74 -17.57
N GLU A 176 -10.91 6.06 -17.58
CA GLU A 176 -12.05 6.69 -18.23
C GLU A 176 -11.64 7.53 -19.48
N ASN A 177 -10.54 7.14 -20.14
CA ASN A 177 -10.01 7.82 -21.32
C ASN A 177 -9.67 9.31 -21.11
N GLY A 178 -9.28 9.68 -19.88
CA GLY A 178 -8.80 11.02 -19.59
C GLY A 178 -7.34 11.24 -20.04
N THR A 179 -6.88 12.48 -19.97
CA THR A 179 -5.50 12.81 -20.33
C THR A 179 -4.53 12.48 -19.20
N ILE A 180 -3.55 11.62 -19.46
CA ILE A 180 -2.41 11.33 -18.61
C ILE A 180 -1.14 11.85 -19.29
N TYR A 181 -0.42 12.75 -18.60
CA TYR A 181 0.86 13.26 -19.06
C TYR A 181 2.02 12.34 -18.61
N GLY A 182 3.08 12.27 -19.41
CA GLY A 182 4.22 11.39 -19.12
C GLY A 182 4.93 11.69 -17.78
N TYR A 183 4.74 12.87 -17.22
CA TYR A 183 5.30 13.30 -15.93
C TYR A 183 4.32 13.21 -14.74
N ASP A 184 3.06 12.82 -14.96
CA ASP A 184 2.04 12.78 -13.89
C ASP A 184 2.46 11.88 -12.72
N TRP A 185 3.01 10.72 -13.01
CA TRP A 185 3.44 9.76 -11.99
C TRP A 185 4.56 10.31 -11.09
N ILE A 186 5.55 11.02 -11.68
CA ILE A 186 6.70 11.53 -10.91
C ILE A 186 6.31 12.77 -10.10
N LEU A 187 5.47 13.65 -10.65
CA LEU A 187 4.96 14.81 -9.91
C LEU A 187 4.05 14.35 -8.77
N LYS A 188 3.18 13.37 -9.00
CA LYS A 188 2.35 12.79 -7.94
C LYS A 188 3.19 12.16 -6.85
N LEU A 189 4.23 11.40 -7.20
CA LEU A 189 5.19 10.82 -6.25
C LEU A 189 5.86 11.91 -5.43
N GLY A 190 6.45 12.91 -6.08
CA GLY A 190 7.18 13.99 -5.42
C GLY A 190 6.31 14.81 -4.45
N PHE A 191 5.13 15.25 -4.89
CA PHE A 191 4.21 16.01 -4.06
C PHE A 191 3.65 15.18 -2.89
N THR A 192 3.38 13.89 -3.09
CA THR A 192 2.93 13.01 -2.01
C THR A 192 4.01 12.82 -0.96
N VAL A 193 5.24 12.50 -1.39
CA VAL A 193 6.39 12.33 -0.49
C VAL A 193 6.66 13.62 0.29
N LEU A 194 6.65 14.78 -0.37
CA LEU A 194 6.88 16.06 0.28
C LEU A 194 5.80 16.35 1.32
N THR A 195 4.52 16.19 0.96
CA THR A 195 3.38 16.42 1.84
C THR A 195 3.46 15.56 3.11
N LEU A 196 3.76 14.27 2.96
CA LEU A 196 3.87 13.35 4.09
C LEU A 196 5.12 13.59 4.94
N ALA A 197 6.23 13.99 4.30
CA ALA A 197 7.50 14.21 4.99
C ALA A 197 7.49 15.44 5.90
N ILE A 198 6.72 16.46 5.57
CA ILE A 198 6.62 17.68 6.41
C ILE A 198 5.72 17.49 7.63
N GLY A 199 4.94 16.40 7.67
CA GLY A 199 4.13 16.02 8.82
C GLY A 199 2.63 16.09 8.63
N PHE A 200 2.14 16.34 7.41
CA PHE A 200 0.72 16.15 7.13
C PHE A 200 0.35 14.67 7.27
N GLN A 201 -0.72 14.43 7.99
CA GLN A 201 -1.33 13.09 8.09
C GLN A 201 -2.13 12.82 6.82
N GLY A 202 -1.56 12.06 5.89
CA GLY A 202 -2.13 11.74 4.59
C GLY A 202 -2.25 10.23 4.37
N GLY A 203 -3.12 9.81 3.42
CA GLY A 203 -3.14 8.44 2.90
C GLY A 203 -1.94 8.22 1.97
N GLU A 204 -1.36 7.04 2.03
CA GLU A 204 -0.23 6.63 1.18
C GLU A 204 -0.70 5.68 0.08
N VAL A 205 -1.79 4.94 0.30
CA VAL A 205 -2.25 3.84 -0.55
C VAL A 205 -2.84 4.34 -1.88
N THR A 206 -3.86 5.20 -1.84
CA THR A 206 -4.46 5.73 -3.10
C THR A 206 -3.48 6.55 -3.93
N PRO A 207 -2.58 7.38 -3.36
CA PRO A 207 -1.47 7.97 -4.13
C PRO A 207 -0.59 6.94 -4.84
N LEU A 208 -0.27 5.81 -4.23
CA LEU A 208 0.50 4.74 -4.89
C LEU A 208 -0.28 4.12 -6.05
N PHE A 209 -1.58 3.92 -5.89
CA PHE A 209 -2.45 3.49 -6.98
C PHE A 209 -2.43 4.47 -8.16
N SER A 210 -2.53 5.77 -7.88
CA SER A 210 -2.52 6.80 -8.93
C SER A 210 -1.15 6.92 -9.63
N ILE A 211 -0.04 6.78 -8.89
CA ILE A 211 1.32 6.74 -9.45
C ILE A 211 1.46 5.54 -10.38
N GLY A 212 1.04 4.36 -9.90
CA GLY A 212 1.11 3.12 -10.66
C GLY A 212 0.26 3.15 -11.93
N ALA A 213 -0.98 3.63 -11.83
CA ALA A 213 -1.88 3.74 -12.98
C ALA A 213 -1.34 4.73 -14.03
N SER A 214 -0.91 5.92 -13.61
CA SER A 214 -0.34 6.92 -14.53
C SER A 214 0.92 6.44 -15.23
N LEU A 215 1.82 5.78 -14.49
CA LEU A 215 3.03 5.18 -15.06
C LEU A 215 2.69 4.03 -16.01
N GLY A 216 1.67 3.24 -15.68
CA GLY A 216 1.18 2.14 -16.51
C GLY A 216 0.68 2.60 -17.87
N ILE A 217 -0.11 3.70 -17.92
CA ILE A 217 -0.53 4.33 -19.18
C ILE A 217 0.69 4.71 -20.05
N LEU A 218 1.66 5.39 -19.44
CA LEU A 218 2.88 5.79 -20.16
C LEU A 218 3.66 4.58 -20.68
N ALA A 219 3.89 3.59 -19.82
CA ALA A 219 4.66 2.41 -20.16
C ALA A 219 3.96 1.55 -21.23
N GLY A 220 2.63 1.38 -21.16
CA GLY A 220 1.85 0.68 -22.16
C GLY A 220 1.94 1.31 -23.53
N ASN A 221 1.84 2.64 -23.61
CA ASN A 221 2.02 3.39 -24.84
C ASN A 221 3.44 3.21 -25.43
N LEU A 222 4.48 3.26 -24.60
CA LEU A 222 5.88 3.09 -25.03
C LEU A 222 6.19 1.66 -25.50
N LEU A 223 5.62 0.66 -24.82
CA LEU A 223 5.81 -0.75 -25.16
C LEU A 223 4.90 -1.21 -26.30
N GLY A 224 3.89 -0.42 -26.66
CA GLY A 224 2.90 -0.74 -27.71
C GLY A 224 2.04 -1.97 -27.34
N ILE A 225 1.60 -2.02 -26.09
CA ILE A 225 0.61 -2.96 -25.55
C ILE A 225 -0.50 -2.16 -24.87
N SER A 226 -1.64 -2.78 -24.52
CA SER A 226 -2.78 -2.07 -23.95
C SER A 226 -2.40 -1.17 -22.76
N PRO A 227 -2.52 0.17 -22.89
CA PRO A 227 -2.17 1.10 -21.81
C PRO A 227 -3.07 0.94 -20.60
N VAL A 228 -4.35 0.62 -20.79
CA VAL A 228 -5.32 0.46 -19.71
C VAL A 228 -5.01 -0.79 -18.88
N VAL A 229 -4.63 -1.89 -19.53
CA VAL A 229 -4.17 -3.08 -18.81
C VAL A 229 -2.89 -2.76 -18.05
N CYS A 230 -1.91 -2.08 -18.66
CA CYS A 230 -0.69 -1.67 -17.98
C CYS A 230 -0.96 -0.74 -16.79
N ALA A 231 -1.98 0.12 -16.88
CA ALA A 231 -2.41 0.95 -15.75
C ALA A 231 -2.93 0.12 -14.58
N ALA A 232 -3.71 -0.93 -14.84
CA ALA A 232 -4.19 -1.84 -13.80
C ALA A 232 -3.05 -2.64 -13.15
N LEU A 233 -2.10 -3.12 -13.97
CA LEU A 233 -0.91 -3.79 -13.46
C LEU A 233 -0.07 -2.86 -12.59
N GLY A 234 0.14 -1.61 -13.03
CA GLY A 234 0.87 -0.59 -12.30
C GLY A 234 0.17 -0.17 -11.00
N TYR A 235 -1.15 0.01 -11.04
CA TYR A 235 -2.00 0.29 -9.87
C TYR A 235 -1.70 -0.69 -8.73
N ALA A 236 -1.73 -1.98 -9.01
CA ALA A 236 -1.48 -3.01 -8.00
C ALA A 236 0.02 -3.15 -7.65
N ALA A 237 0.90 -3.23 -8.65
CA ALA A 237 2.30 -3.59 -8.45
C ALA A 237 3.12 -2.49 -7.74
N VAL A 238 2.88 -1.21 -8.02
CA VAL A 238 3.55 -0.11 -7.33
C VAL A 238 3.15 -0.07 -5.85
N PHE A 239 1.87 -0.28 -5.55
CA PHE A 239 1.39 -0.42 -4.18
C PHE A 239 2.05 -1.60 -3.47
N GLY A 240 2.05 -2.79 -4.07
CA GLY A 240 2.64 -3.99 -3.49
C GLY A 240 4.14 -3.82 -3.20
N SER A 241 4.87 -3.23 -4.14
CA SER A 241 6.28 -2.91 -3.94
C SER A 241 6.48 -1.91 -2.80
N ALA A 242 5.77 -0.80 -2.78
CA ALA A 242 5.94 0.23 -1.75
C ALA A 242 5.54 -0.23 -0.34
N THR A 243 4.57 -1.12 -0.21
CA THR A 243 4.12 -1.70 1.06
C THR A 243 4.87 -2.97 1.46
N ASN A 244 5.67 -3.52 0.53
CA ASN A 244 6.38 -4.80 0.69
C ASN A 244 5.41 -5.95 1.00
N THR A 245 4.33 -6.04 0.21
CA THR A 245 3.32 -7.10 0.24
C THR A 245 3.21 -7.75 -1.13
N LEU A 246 2.93 -9.06 -1.18
CA LEU A 246 2.88 -9.82 -2.43
C LEU A 246 1.45 -10.20 -2.84
N LEU A 247 0.68 -10.81 -1.93
CA LEU A 247 -0.65 -11.31 -2.25
C LEU A 247 -1.72 -10.21 -2.23
N ALA A 248 -1.60 -9.25 -1.31
CA ALA A 248 -2.54 -8.14 -1.22
C ALA A 248 -2.70 -7.36 -2.55
N PRO A 249 -1.63 -6.94 -3.25
CA PRO A 249 -1.77 -6.25 -4.53
C PRO A 249 -2.38 -7.11 -5.63
N VAL A 250 -2.08 -8.42 -5.67
CA VAL A 250 -2.72 -9.35 -6.60
C VAL A 250 -4.23 -9.38 -6.36
N MET A 251 -4.65 -9.54 -5.10
CA MET A 251 -6.08 -9.58 -4.76
C MET A 251 -6.78 -8.24 -5.03
N ILE A 252 -6.12 -7.10 -4.77
CA ILE A 252 -6.65 -5.78 -5.16
C ILE A 252 -6.90 -5.74 -6.67
N GLY A 253 -5.92 -6.13 -7.47
CA GLY A 253 -6.07 -6.12 -8.92
C GLY A 253 -7.20 -7.00 -9.41
N LEU A 254 -7.36 -8.21 -8.85
CA LEU A 254 -8.45 -9.12 -9.21
C LEU A 254 -9.83 -8.59 -8.79
N GLU A 255 -9.94 -8.00 -7.60
CA GLU A 255 -11.22 -7.46 -7.10
C GLU A 255 -11.64 -6.17 -7.80
N VAL A 256 -10.68 -5.35 -8.27
CA VAL A 256 -10.96 -4.04 -8.90
C VAL A 256 -11.12 -4.16 -10.41
N PHE A 257 -10.26 -4.94 -11.08
CA PHE A 257 -10.15 -4.99 -12.54
C PHE A 257 -10.68 -6.29 -13.16
N GLY A 258 -11.03 -7.27 -12.33
CA GLY A 258 -11.48 -8.58 -12.81
C GLY A 258 -10.35 -9.57 -13.05
N THR A 259 -10.70 -10.76 -13.52
CA THR A 259 -9.80 -11.92 -13.63
C THR A 259 -9.18 -12.11 -15.00
N GLU A 260 -9.58 -11.33 -16.02
CA GLU A 260 -9.15 -11.52 -17.41
C GLU A 260 -7.61 -11.45 -17.58
N ASN A 261 -6.95 -10.59 -16.82
CA ASN A 261 -5.50 -10.40 -16.80
C ASN A 261 -4.84 -10.92 -15.52
N ALA A 262 -5.38 -11.99 -14.91
CA ALA A 262 -4.88 -12.53 -13.64
C ALA A 262 -3.41 -12.99 -13.74
N ILE A 263 -3.03 -13.68 -14.81
CA ILE A 263 -1.64 -14.15 -14.99
C ILE A 263 -0.67 -12.99 -15.15
N PRO A 264 -0.89 -12.01 -16.07
CA PRO A 264 -0.09 -10.79 -16.14
C PRO A 264 0.05 -10.08 -14.79
N LEU A 265 -1.04 -9.96 -14.04
CA LEU A 265 -1.06 -9.31 -12.73
C LEU A 265 -0.16 -10.02 -11.72
N VAL A 266 -0.27 -11.34 -11.62
CA VAL A 266 0.57 -12.15 -10.72
C VAL A 266 2.05 -12.00 -11.09
N VAL A 267 2.39 -12.14 -12.38
CA VAL A 267 3.78 -12.03 -12.85
C VAL A 267 4.37 -10.67 -12.52
N VAL A 268 3.65 -9.58 -12.83
CA VAL A 268 4.14 -8.22 -12.60
C VAL A 268 4.25 -7.91 -11.10
N CYS A 269 3.30 -8.35 -10.27
CA CYS A 269 3.36 -8.17 -8.82
C CYS A 269 4.52 -8.94 -8.18
N ILE A 270 4.80 -10.19 -8.61
CA ILE A 270 5.95 -10.97 -8.13
C ILE A 270 7.26 -10.25 -8.48
N LEU A 271 7.43 -9.84 -9.74
CA LEU A 271 8.65 -9.14 -10.17
C LEU A 271 8.81 -7.80 -9.43
N ALA A 272 7.73 -7.05 -9.23
CA ALA A 272 7.77 -5.80 -8.48
C ALA A 272 8.15 -6.02 -7.01
N TYR A 273 7.64 -7.07 -6.39
CA TYR A 273 8.01 -7.45 -5.03
C TYR A 273 9.50 -7.82 -4.92
N LEU A 274 10.03 -8.59 -5.86
CA LEU A 274 11.46 -8.96 -5.89
C LEU A 274 12.37 -7.73 -6.06
N MET A 275 11.98 -6.78 -6.91
CA MET A 275 12.75 -5.56 -7.17
C MET A 275 12.73 -4.56 -6.02
N ASN A 276 11.77 -4.67 -5.11
CA ASN A 276 11.66 -3.80 -3.95
C ASN A 276 12.85 -3.89 -2.99
N GLY A 277 13.48 -5.06 -2.86
CA GLY A 277 14.63 -5.26 -1.96
C GLY A 277 14.27 -5.12 -0.46
N GLY A 278 13.01 -5.38 -0.10
CA GLY A 278 12.52 -5.35 1.28
C GLY A 278 12.31 -3.94 1.85
N SER A 279 12.18 -2.92 1.00
CA SER A 279 11.78 -1.56 1.41
C SER A 279 10.29 -1.53 1.72
N SER A 280 9.85 -0.74 2.71
CA SER A 280 8.43 -0.56 3.02
C SER A 280 8.14 0.86 3.49
N ILE A 281 6.96 1.39 3.14
CA ILE A 281 6.46 2.65 3.72
C ILE A 281 6.18 2.50 5.22
N TYR A 282 5.95 1.28 5.68
CA TYR A 282 5.66 0.96 7.09
C TYR A 282 6.96 0.66 7.84
N THR A 283 7.46 1.63 8.60
CA THR A 283 8.72 1.52 9.35
C THR A 283 8.67 0.47 10.47
N ALA A 284 7.47 0.13 10.94
CA ALA A 284 7.25 -0.89 11.98
C ALA A 284 7.10 -2.31 11.42
N GLN A 285 7.09 -2.48 10.09
CA GLN A 285 7.00 -3.80 9.46
C GLN A 285 8.21 -4.66 9.86
N GLN A 286 7.94 -5.82 10.43
CA GLN A 286 8.99 -6.78 10.80
C GLN A 286 9.45 -7.53 9.53
N ARG A 287 10.74 -7.81 9.44
CA ARG A 287 11.26 -8.73 8.42
C ARG A 287 11.28 -10.13 9.00
N ALA A 288 10.61 -11.08 8.35
CA ALA A 288 10.81 -12.49 8.66
C ALA A 288 12.21 -12.87 8.18
N VAL A 289 13.16 -12.88 9.08
CA VAL A 289 14.46 -13.51 8.81
C VAL A 289 14.21 -15.00 8.84
N LEU A 290 14.35 -15.69 7.71
CA LEU A 290 14.45 -17.15 7.67
C LEU A 290 15.71 -17.51 8.45
N LYS A 291 15.53 -17.85 9.73
CA LYS A 291 16.58 -18.46 10.53
C LYS A 291 16.68 -19.91 10.08
N LEU A 292 17.68 -20.19 9.29
CA LEU A 292 18.20 -21.54 9.12
C LEU A 292 18.55 -22.02 10.53
N ASP A 293 18.05 -23.20 10.91
CA ASP A 293 18.08 -23.80 12.23
C ASP A 293 19.39 -23.56 13.00
N GLY A 294 19.33 -22.84 14.10
CA GLY A 294 20.43 -22.53 15.02
C GLY A 294 20.19 -21.35 15.96
N GLU A 295 19.22 -20.48 15.69
CA GLU A 295 19.05 -19.24 16.46
C GLU A 295 17.66 -19.04 17.09
N LYS A 296 16.90 -20.11 17.30
CA LYS A 296 15.55 -20.03 17.94
C LYS A 296 15.60 -19.53 19.40
N GLU A 297 16.75 -19.66 20.07
CA GLU A 297 16.91 -19.25 21.48
C GLU A 297 17.19 -17.76 21.68
N ALA A 298 17.92 -17.11 20.78
CA ALA A 298 18.35 -15.72 20.98
C ALA A 298 17.25 -14.64 20.87
N VAL A 299 16.11 -14.92 20.24
CA VAL A 299 14.98 -13.96 20.14
C VAL A 299 14.04 -14.06 21.33
N SER A 300 13.90 -15.25 21.90
CA SER A 300 13.16 -15.47 23.16
C SER A 300 13.85 -14.74 24.31
N GLU A 301 15.17 -14.77 24.38
CA GLU A 301 15.95 -14.12 25.44
C GLU A 301 15.95 -12.58 25.33
N ARG A 302 16.01 -12.00 24.12
CA ARG A 302 15.94 -10.54 23.95
C ARG A 302 14.57 -9.97 24.33
N GLY A 303 13.48 -10.64 23.99
CA GLY A 303 12.13 -10.24 24.38
C GLY A 303 11.88 -10.37 25.88
N ALA A 304 12.49 -11.35 26.55
CA ALA A 304 12.42 -11.53 27.99
C ALA A 304 13.24 -10.47 28.75
N THR A 305 14.42 -10.12 28.24
CA THR A 305 15.32 -9.11 28.84
C THR A 305 14.74 -7.69 28.72
N GLU A 306 14.06 -7.37 27.61
CA GLU A 306 13.41 -6.06 27.42
C GLU A 306 12.16 -5.91 28.30
N LYS A 307 11.39 -6.99 28.51
CA LYS A 307 10.27 -7.01 29.47
C LYS A 307 10.75 -6.86 30.91
N GLN A 308 11.88 -7.44 31.27
CA GLN A 308 12.48 -7.28 32.63
C GLN A 308 13.02 -5.86 32.84
N LYS A 309 13.67 -5.25 31.82
CA LYS A 309 14.14 -3.86 31.91
C LYS A 309 12.99 -2.85 32.06
N ASN A 310 11.91 -3.05 31.33
CA ASN A 310 10.72 -2.19 31.43
C ASN A 310 9.95 -2.38 32.74
N LYS A 311 10.07 -3.54 33.41
CA LYS A 311 9.47 -3.80 34.72
C LYS A 311 10.30 -3.16 35.84
N ALA A 312 11.63 -3.13 35.71
CA ALA A 312 12.54 -2.48 36.64
C ALA A 312 12.52 -0.94 36.59
N MET A 313 12.13 -0.33 35.46
CA MET A 313 11.94 1.10 35.34
C MET A 313 10.57 1.61 35.82
N ARG A 314 9.66 0.71 36.24
CA ARG A 314 8.33 1.07 36.75
C ARG A 314 8.19 0.82 38.25
N GLN A 315 9.25 0.41 38.95
CA GLN A 315 9.41 0.40 40.41
C GLN A 315 10.34 1.52 40.85
#